data_14c47b6faac2f2a6f158e296a7fc902a
#
_entry.id   14c47b6faac2f2a6f158e296a7fc902a
#
_cell.length_a   1.000
_cell.length_b   1.000
_cell.length_c   1.000
_cell.angle_alpha   90.00
_cell.angle_beta   90.00
_cell.angle_gamma   90.00
#
_symmetry.space_group_name_H-M   'P 1'
#
loop_
_entity.id
_entity.type
_entity.pdbx_description
1 polymer ?
#
loop_
_entity_poly.entity_id
_entity_poly.type
_entity_poly.pdbx_seq_one_letter_code
_entity_poly.pdbx_strand_id
1 'polypeptide(L)'
;MFVVLACFVLTACSSSVYNPPPVSAPDAEAANKAAKKASNEEKLVGSVEVSAVREAHPASPGPYILCLRGAESATAPRRTYAVFFKNNDYVAARMSVMIDSCEAQPFTPLGTGPFPSPPDKAKGK
;
A
#
# COMPACT_ATOMS: atom_id res chain seq x y z
N MET A 1 42.29 24.99 -52.99
CA MET A 1 42.45 25.05 -51.54
C MET A 1 41.02 25.15 -50.93
N PHE A 2 40.42 24.00 -50.68
CA PHE A 2 39.04 23.93 -50.17
C PHE A 2 39.10 23.68 -48.68
N VAL A 3 38.59 24.65 -47.89
CA VAL A 3 38.42 24.52 -46.46
C VAL A 3 37.02 23.94 -46.21
N VAL A 4 36.96 22.67 -45.76
CA VAL A 4 35.70 22.03 -45.32
C VAL A 4 35.49 22.38 -43.86
N LEU A 5 34.50 23.24 -43.62
CA LEU A 5 34.05 23.60 -42.27
C LEU A 5 33.08 22.52 -41.76
N ALA A 6 33.56 21.64 -40.87
CA ALA A 6 32.74 20.63 -40.25
C ALA A 6 31.90 21.25 -39.10
N CYS A 7 30.61 21.42 -39.33
CA CYS A 7 29.65 21.77 -38.27
C CYS A 7 29.38 20.57 -37.36
N PHE A 8 29.94 20.60 -36.15
CA PHE A 8 29.55 19.70 -35.07
C PHE A 8 28.20 20.15 -34.51
N VAL A 9 27.15 19.41 -34.84
CA VAL A 9 25.85 19.58 -34.22
C VAL A 9 25.84 18.82 -32.88
N LEU A 10 26.00 19.55 -31.77
CA LEU A 10 25.82 19.02 -30.42
C LEU A 10 24.33 18.83 -30.18
N THR A 11 23.85 17.60 -30.34
CA THR A 11 22.52 17.20 -29.88
C THR A 11 22.52 17.16 -28.35
N ALA A 12 22.01 18.21 -27.74
CA ALA A 12 21.73 18.23 -26.30
C ALA A 12 20.59 17.26 -26.02
N CYS A 13 20.88 16.11 -25.40
CA CYS A 13 19.89 15.23 -24.83
C CYS A 13 19.25 15.95 -23.65
N SER A 14 18.08 16.55 -23.86
CA SER A 14 17.24 17.05 -22.76
C SER A 14 16.69 15.86 -22.00
N SER A 15 17.30 15.52 -20.87
CA SER A 15 16.73 14.57 -19.91
C SER A 15 15.52 15.25 -19.28
N SER A 16 14.32 14.99 -19.80
CA SER A 16 13.09 15.38 -19.11
C SER A 16 13.02 14.59 -17.80
N VAL A 17 13.20 15.26 -16.68
CA VAL A 17 13.00 14.68 -15.36
C VAL A 17 11.52 14.37 -15.25
N TYR A 18 11.17 13.09 -15.42
CA TYR A 18 9.81 12.62 -15.15
C TYR A 18 9.54 12.75 -13.67
N ASN A 19 8.70 13.70 -13.30
CA ASN A 19 8.23 13.87 -11.94
C ASN A 19 6.84 13.22 -11.86
N PRO A 20 6.73 11.99 -11.34
CA PRO A 20 5.44 11.32 -11.25
C PRO A 20 4.48 12.11 -10.35
N PRO A 21 3.18 12.10 -10.64
CA PRO A 21 2.20 12.77 -9.78
C PRO A 21 2.28 12.23 -8.35
N PRO A 22 2.07 13.07 -7.33
CA PRO A 22 2.10 12.64 -5.95
C PRO A 22 1.04 11.56 -5.70
N VAL A 23 1.42 10.51 -5.00
CA VAL A 23 0.52 9.41 -4.63
C VAL A 23 -0.02 9.70 -3.24
N SER A 24 -1.34 9.64 -3.08
CA SER A 24 -2.04 9.84 -1.82
C SER A 24 -2.48 8.52 -1.19
N ALA A 25 -2.67 8.53 0.14
CA ALA A 25 -3.32 7.44 0.83
C ALA A 25 -4.79 7.31 0.38
N PRO A 26 -5.37 6.10 0.37
CA PRO A 26 -6.79 5.92 0.12
C PRO A 26 -7.61 6.60 1.22
N ASP A 27 -8.77 7.13 0.85
CA ASP A 27 -9.74 7.61 1.82
C ASP A 27 -10.39 6.44 2.59
N ALA A 28 -11.13 6.75 3.66
CA ALA A 28 -11.75 5.76 4.52
C ALA A 28 -12.78 4.88 3.77
N GLU A 29 -13.49 5.44 2.80
CA GLU A 29 -14.47 4.71 2.00
C GLU A 29 -13.79 3.69 1.09
N ALA A 30 -12.78 4.13 0.35
CA ALA A 30 -11.99 3.26 -0.53
C ALA A 30 -11.30 2.14 0.27
N ALA A 31 -10.71 2.47 1.41
CA ALA A 31 -10.08 1.49 2.30
C ALA A 31 -11.09 0.47 2.84
N ASN A 32 -12.25 0.90 3.27
CA ASN A 32 -13.31 0.02 3.79
C ASN A 32 -13.85 -0.91 2.69
N LYS A 33 -14.11 -0.38 1.50
CA LYS A 33 -14.55 -1.15 0.34
C LYS A 33 -13.53 -2.23 -0.04
N ALA A 34 -12.26 -1.87 -0.09
CA ALA A 34 -11.19 -2.80 -0.42
C ALA A 34 -10.99 -3.87 0.66
N ALA A 35 -11.09 -3.50 1.95
CA ALA A 35 -11.02 -4.45 3.04
C ALA A 35 -12.15 -5.48 2.99
N LYS A 36 -13.37 -5.05 2.72
CA LYS A 36 -14.53 -5.96 2.53
C LYS A 36 -14.34 -6.87 1.32
N LYS A 37 -13.87 -6.32 0.20
CA LYS A 37 -13.57 -7.09 -1.01
C LYS A 37 -12.53 -8.17 -0.72
N ALA A 38 -11.39 -7.80 -0.15
CA ALA A 38 -10.32 -8.74 0.19
C ALA A 38 -10.78 -9.80 1.20
N SER A 39 -11.54 -9.41 2.23
CA SER A 39 -12.13 -10.34 3.20
C SER A 39 -12.99 -11.41 2.53
N ASN A 40 -13.79 -11.04 1.55
CA ASN A 40 -14.64 -11.97 0.80
C ASN A 40 -13.82 -12.87 -0.13
N GLU A 41 -12.86 -12.31 -0.83
CA GLU A 41 -11.98 -13.06 -1.75
C GLU A 41 -11.13 -14.10 -1.00
N GLU A 42 -10.58 -13.72 0.16
CA GLU A 42 -9.79 -14.60 1.00
C GLU A 42 -10.63 -15.49 1.93
N LYS A 43 -11.95 -15.40 1.84
CA LYS A 43 -12.92 -16.19 2.63
C LYS A 43 -12.66 -16.13 4.13
N LEU A 44 -12.39 -14.92 4.63
CA LEU A 44 -12.20 -14.71 6.05
C LEU A 44 -13.53 -14.91 6.79
N VAL A 45 -13.50 -15.70 7.84
CA VAL A 45 -14.68 -16.04 8.63
C VAL A 45 -14.67 -15.33 9.98
N GLY A 46 -15.86 -15.12 10.54
CA GLY A 46 -16.03 -14.49 11.85
C GLY A 46 -15.76 -13.00 11.83
N SER A 47 -15.30 -12.47 12.96
CA SER A 47 -14.98 -11.06 13.12
C SER A 47 -13.68 -10.73 12.39
N VAL A 48 -13.78 -9.97 11.32
CA VAL A 48 -12.62 -9.46 10.58
C VAL A 48 -12.15 -8.16 11.19
N GLU A 49 -10.85 -8.04 11.37
CA GLU A 49 -10.20 -6.86 11.93
C GLU A 49 -9.27 -6.21 10.92
N VAL A 50 -9.12 -4.90 11.00
CA VAL A 50 -8.27 -4.09 10.12
C VAL A 50 -7.30 -3.23 10.89
N SER A 51 -6.15 -2.97 10.29
CA SER A 51 -5.20 -1.97 10.76
C SER A 51 -5.46 -0.59 10.13
N ALA A 52 -4.73 0.41 10.61
CA ALA A 52 -4.65 1.70 9.92
C ALA A 52 -4.01 1.54 8.53
N VAL A 53 -4.43 2.42 7.61
CA VAL A 53 -3.71 2.59 6.33
C VAL A 53 -2.39 3.31 6.62
N ARG A 54 -1.31 2.84 6.02
CA ARG A 54 0.03 3.42 6.15
C ARG A 54 0.85 3.26 4.86
N GLU A 55 1.97 3.92 4.79
CA GLU A 55 2.92 3.70 3.70
C GLU A 55 3.43 2.25 3.71
N ALA A 56 3.48 1.64 2.52
CA ALA A 56 4.02 0.31 2.34
C ALA A 56 5.54 0.34 2.13
N HIS A 57 6.17 -0.82 2.27
CA HIS A 57 7.58 -0.97 1.92
C HIS A 57 7.78 -0.71 0.41
N PRO A 58 8.89 -0.08 -0.04
CA PRO A 58 9.13 0.23 -1.45
C PRO A 58 9.06 -0.97 -2.40
N ALA A 59 9.35 -2.16 -1.91
CA ALA A 59 9.24 -3.40 -2.68
C ALA A 59 7.82 -4.00 -2.73
N SER A 60 6.84 -3.36 -2.10
CA SER A 60 5.46 -3.83 -2.07
C SER A 60 4.70 -3.53 -3.37
N PRO A 61 3.60 -4.27 -3.65
CA PRO A 61 2.81 -4.06 -4.88
C PRO A 61 2.22 -2.66 -5.05
N GLY A 62 1.97 -1.96 -3.95
CA GLY A 62 1.45 -0.61 -3.97
C GLY A 62 2.07 0.27 -2.88
N PRO A 63 1.98 1.60 -3.01
CA PRO A 63 2.61 2.54 -2.09
C PRO A 63 1.95 2.63 -0.71
N TYR A 64 0.71 2.17 -0.56
CA TYR A 64 -0.02 2.14 0.71
C TYR A 64 -0.51 0.74 1.02
N ILE A 65 -0.58 0.42 2.31
CA ILE A 65 -0.96 -0.88 2.84
C ILE A 65 -1.97 -0.74 3.98
N LEU A 66 -2.88 -1.68 4.03
CA LEU A 66 -3.78 -1.95 5.14
C LEU A 66 -3.65 -3.42 5.48
N CYS A 67 -3.54 -3.76 6.75
CA CYS A 67 -3.50 -5.15 7.19
C CYS A 67 -4.91 -5.62 7.59
N LEU A 68 -5.20 -6.87 7.28
CA LEU A 68 -6.49 -7.50 7.49
C LEU A 68 -6.28 -8.85 8.17
N ARG A 69 -7.06 -9.19 9.17
CA ARG A 69 -6.99 -10.52 9.79
C ARG A 69 -8.38 -11.07 10.10
N GLY A 70 -8.53 -12.37 9.90
CA GLY A 70 -9.74 -13.09 10.26
C GLY A 70 -9.77 -13.48 11.74
N ALA A 71 -10.89 -14.04 12.17
CA ALA A 71 -11.02 -14.60 13.50
C ALA A 71 -10.12 -15.84 13.67
N GLU A 72 -9.63 -16.02 14.87
CA GLU A 72 -8.98 -17.26 15.26
C GLU A 72 -10.03 -18.36 15.43
N SER A 73 -9.73 -19.56 14.95
CA SER A 73 -10.58 -20.73 15.15
C SER A 73 -9.78 -21.86 15.82
N ALA A 74 -10.48 -22.81 16.45
CA ALA A 74 -9.87 -23.96 17.10
C ALA A 74 -9.12 -24.88 16.11
N THR A 75 -9.46 -24.81 14.82
CA THR A 75 -8.97 -25.71 13.77
C THR A 75 -8.07 -25.04 12.74
N ALA A 76 -7.98 -23.71 12.74
CA ALA A 76 -7.18 -22.96 11.79
C ALA A 76 -6.44 -21.79 12.46
N PRO A 77 -5.15 -21.59 12.19
CA PRO A 77 -4.41 -20.45 12.70
C PRO A 77 -5.00 -19.15 12.15
N ARG A 78 -4.89 -18.08 12.92
CA ARG A 78 -5.24 -16.74 12.48
C ARG A 78 -4.34 -16.34 11.32
N ARG A 79 -4.93 -15.95 10.20
CA ARG A 79 -4.23 -15.51 9.01
C ARG A 79 -4.32 -14.00 8.88
N THR A 80 -3.22 -13.39 8.52
CA THR A 80 -3.11 -11.95 8.29
C THR A 80 -2.79 -11.70 6.82
N TYR A 81 -3.51 -10.77 6.23
CA TYR A 81 -3.39 -10.38 4.83
C TYR A 81 -2.98 -8.93 4.71
N ALA A 82 -2.23 -8.63 3.67
CA ALA A 82 -1.86 -7.28 3.30
C ALA A 82 -2.67 -6.86 2.06
N VAL A 83 -3.33 -5.71 2.16
CA VAL A 83 -4.10 -5.09 1.07
C VAL A 83 -3.38 -3.83 0.63
N PHE A 84 -3.09 -3.71 -0.65
CA PHE A 84 -2.28 -2.64 -1.22
C PHE A 84 -3.11 -1.69 -2.06
N PHE A 85 -2.74 -0.40 -1.99
CA PHE A 85 -3.42 0.70 -2.66
C PHE A 85 -2.45 1.59 -3.43
N LYS A 86 -2.97 2.19 -4.48
CA LYS A 86 -2.38 3.36 -5.13
C LYS A 86 -3.49 4.40 -5.29
N ASN A 87 -3.38 5.51 -4.55
CA ASN A 87 -4.51 6.44 -4.36
C ASN A 87 -5.73 5.67 -3.79
N ASN A 88 -6.92 5.88 -4.31
CA ASN A 88 -8.13 5.16 -3.91
C ASN A 88 -8.29 3.78 -4.58
N ASP A 89 -7.32 3.37 -5.41
CA ASP A 89 -7.43 2.14 -6.17
C ASP A 89 -6.84 0.95 -5.40
N TYR A 90 -7.62 -0.12 -5.33
CA TYR A 90 -7.15 -1.42 -4.87
C TYR A 90 -6.17 -1.99 -5.90
N VAL A 91 -4.97 -2.34 -5.46
CA VAL A 91 -3.93 -2.92 -6.32
C VAL A 91 -3.89 -4.44 -6.21
N ALA A 92 -3.75 -4.94 -4.99
CA ALA A 92 -3.63 -6.37 -4.72
C ALA A 92 -3.89 -6.68 -3.24
N ALA A 93 -4.20 -7.93 -2.96
CA ALA A 93 -4.15 -8.50 -1.62
C ALA A 93 -3.38 -9.82 -1.64
N ARG A 94 -2.65 -10.09 -0.59
CA ARG A 94 -1.92 -11.35 -0.40
C ARG A 94 -1.74 -11.66 1.07
N MET A 95 -1.39 -12.89 1.37
CA MET A 95 -0.96 -13.23 2.73
C MET A 95 0.22 -12.34 3.13
N SER A 96 0.15 -11.79 4.33
CA SER A 96 1.18 -10.90 4.87
C SER A 96 2.53 -11.62 4.96
N VAL A 97 3.57 -10.90 4.60
CA VAL A 97 4.97 -11.32 4.76
C VAL A 97 5.71 -10.35 5.68
N MET A 98 6.91 -10.68 6.08
CA MET A 98 7.68 -9.94 7.08
C MET A 98 7.81 -8.44 6.78
N ILE A 99 8.07 -8.05 5.53
CA ILE A 99 8.22 -6.64 5.14
C ILE A 99 6.93 -5.83 5.25
N ASP A 100 5.78 -6.49 5.33
CA ASP A 100 4.49 -5.82 5.49
C ASP A 100 4.26 -5.35 6.93
N SER A 101 4.99 -5.90 7.89
CA SER A 101 4.92 -5.57 9.32
C SER A 101 3.50 -5.60 9.90
N CYS A 102 2.63 -6.44 9.35
CA CYS A 102 1.25 -6.55 9.80
C CYS A 102 1.12 -7.07 11.23
N GLU A 103 2.03 -7.93 11.66
CA GLU A 103 2.03 -8.51 13.00
C GLU A 103 2.22 -7.45 14.11
N ALA A 104 2.86 -6.33 13.79
CA ALA A 104 3.14 -5.24 14.72
C ALA A 104 2.04 -4.15 14.74
N GLN A 105 0.99 -4.30 13.96
CA GLN A 105 -0.05 -3.27 13.82
C GLN A 105 -1.17 -3.46 14.84
N PRO A 106 -1.74 -2.36 15.37
CA PRO A 106 -2.99 -2.42 16.11
C PRO A 106 -4.15 -2.71 15.16
N PHE A 107 -5.08 -3.55 15.57
CA PHE A 107 -6.26 -3.92 14.79
C PHE A 107 -7.54 -3.47 15.48
N THR A 108 -8.54 -3.10 14.67
CA THR A 108 -9.90 -2.80 15.10
C THR A 108 -10.90 -3.56 14.24
N PRO A 109 -12.11 -3.84 14.74
CA PRO A 109 -13.13 -4.54 13.97
C PRO A 109 -13.50 -3.79 12.68
N LEU A 110 -13.59 -4.51 11.59
CA LEU A 110 -14.00 -3.96 10.28
C LEU A 110 -15.46 -3.49 10.35
N GLY A 111 -15.71 -2.25 9.91
CA GLY A 111 -17.06 -1.70 9.80
C GLY A 111 -17.63 -1.08 11.07
N THR A 112 -16.88 -0.98 12.17
CA THR A 112 -17.33 -0.44 13.45
C THR A 112 -16.85 0.99 13.73
N GLY A 113 -16.61 1.79 12.71
CA GLY A 113 -16.19 3.18 12.88
C GLY A 113 -15.11 3.62 11.89
N PRO A 114 -14.53 4.80 12.11
CA PRO A 114 -13.42 5.26 11.29
C PRO A 114 -12.23 4.31 11.42
N PHE A 115 -11.46 4.20 10.35
CA PHE A 115 -10.21 3.46 10.40
C PHE A 115 -9.30 4.00 11.50
N PRO A 116 -8.58 3.13 12.21
CA PRO A 116 -7.63 3.58 13.19
C PRO A 116 -6.58 4.50 12.53
N SER A 117 -6.23 5.57 13.20
CA SER A 117 -5.14 6.42 12.75
C SER A 117 -3.82 5.64 12.79
N PRO A 118 -2.92 5.87 11.83
CA PRO A 118 -1.59 5.32 11.91
C PRO A 118 -0.95 5.71 13.25
N PRO A 119 -0.17 4.82 13.87
CA PRO A 119 0.60 5.21 15.04
C PRO A 119 1.46 6.42 14.67
N ASP A 120 1.37 7.48 15.48
CA ASP A 120 2.25 8.64 15.30
C ASP A 120 3.68 8.15 15.15
N LYS A 121 4.30 8.52 14.05
CA LYS A 121 5.75 8.32 13.91
C LYS A 121 6.35 9.02 15.12
N ALA A 122 6.81 8.25 16.09
CA ALA A 122 7.51 8.81 17.22
C ALA A 122 8.51 9.81 16.65
N LYS A 123 8.34 11.09 17.00
CA LYS A 123 9.31 12.12 16.62
C LYS A 123 10.62 11.68 17.29
N GLY A 124 11.45 11.03 16.50
CA GLY A 124 12.81 10.73 16.93
C GLY A 124 13.45 12.05 17.33
N LYS A 125 13.87 12.11 18.56
CA LYS A 125 14.73 13.20 19.00
C LYS A 125 16.05 13.14 18.24
#